data_98d9dbaadd1bdd35660963a6a1d1f2b5
#
_entry.id   98d9dbaadd1bdd35660963a6a1d1f2b5
#
_cell.length_a   1.000
_cell.length_b   1.000
_cell.length_c   1.000
_cell.angle_alpha   90.00
_cell.angle_beta   90.00
_cell.angle_gamma   90.00
#
_symmetry.space_group_name_H-M   'P 1'
#
loop_
_entity.id
_entity.type
_entity.pdbx_description
1 polymer ?
#
loop_
_entity_poly.entity_id
_entity_poly.type
_entity_poly.pdbx_seq_one_letter_code
_entity_poly.pdbx_strand_id
1 'polypeptide(L)'
;MGGTGKTPLAIEVVNILKKLNNKTAIIKKLYKNHIDEFKLIESKNVTLFKDLSRSTAIKKAIAAKYQCVVLDDGFQDMSIHKDLNIVCFNEKQLIGNGLTLPAGPLRESISSLKKCQIVVINGKKNYEFEKKIKDISNTIDIYYSKYLPVNIEKFQNQNLLAFAGIGNPENFFNLLEMNNLRLYKKIVFPDHYNYSSRELNDMINFSKKNNLKIITTEKDFYRIKHFELSQIHSLNVKLEILDVDKFENNIIRYL
;
A
#
# COMPACT_ATOMS: atom_id res chain seq x y z
N MET A 1 -4.11 5.17 -10.11
CA MET A 1 -5.03 5.26 -8.97
C MET A 1 -4.37 4.71 -7.72
N GLY A 2 -4.65 5.32 -6.56
CA GLY A 2 -4.18 4.88 -5.27
C GLY A 2 -4.93 3.65 -4.75
N GLY A 3 -4.49 3.07 -3.62
CA GLY A 3 -5.26 2.05 -2.88
C GLY A 3 -5.17 0.60 -3.36
N THR A 4 -4.32 0.27 -4.34
CA THR A 4 -4.16 -1.13 -4.80
C THR A 4 -3.26 -1.99 -3.92
N GLY A 5 -2.51 -1.40 -2.96
CA GLY A 5 -1.62 -2.14 -2.07
C GLY A 5 -0.15 -2.20 -2.50
N LYS A 6 0.28 -1.41 -3.50
CA LYS A 6 1.66 -1.42 -4.02
C LYS A 6 2.72 -1.19 -2.95
N THR A 7 2.62 -0.10 -2.19
CA THR A 7 3.61 0.22 -1.14
C THR A 7 3.66 -0.82 -0.02
N PRO A 8 2.53 -1.30 0.55
CA PRO A 8 2.55 -2.41 1.49
C PRO A 8 3.16 -3.70 0.91
N LEU A 9 2.89 -4.02 -0.36
CA LEU A 9 3.49 -5.18 -1.03
C LEU A 9 5.00 -4.99 -1.22
N ALA A 10 5.46 -3.81 -1.63
CA ALA A 10 6.89 -3.52 -1.75
C ALA A 10 7.62 -3.67 -0.41
N ILE A 11 7.02 -3.24 0.70
CA ILE A 11 7.55 -3.44 2.05
C ILE A 11 7.63 -4.93 2.38
N GLU A 12 6.58 -5.71 2.07
CA GLU A 12 6.58 -7.15 2.36
C GLU A 12 7.63 -7.90 1.53
N VAL A 13 7.78 -7.57 0.25
CA VAL A 13 8.86 -8.13 -0.60
C VAL A 13 10.25 -7.82 -0.01
N VAL A 14 10.48 -6.59 0.46
CA VAL A 14 11.75 -6.26 1.14
C VAL A 14 11.95 -7.09 2.41
N ASN A 15 10.90 -7.32 3.20
CA ASN A 15 10.98 -8.14 4.41
C ASN A 15 11.37 -9.59 4.07
N ILE A 16 10.78 -10.16 3.00
CA ILE A 16 11.11 -11.48 2.49
C ILE A 16 12.57 -11.53 2.06
N LEU A 17 13.03 -10.59 1.23
CA LEU A 17 14.41 -10.53 0.76
C LEU A 17 15.41 -10.36 1.90
N LYS A 18 15.08 -9.61 2.93
CA LYS A 18 15.91 -9.48 4.15
C LYS A 18 16.02 -10.79 4.92
N LYS A 19 14.93 -11.57 5.04
CA LYS A 19 14.96 -12.91 5.66
C LYS A 19 15.90 -13.87 4.92
N LEU A 20 16.04 -13.68 3.60
CA LEU A 20 16.97 -14.43 2.74
C LEU A 20 18.41 -13.87 2.78
N ASN A 21 18.74 -13.06 3.79
CA ASN A 21 20.03 -12.41 4.00
C ASN A 21 20.48 -11.44 2.91
N ASN A 22 19.54 -10.93 2.09
CA ASN A 22 19.84 -9.91 1.10
C ASN A 22 19.72 -8.50 1.70
N LYS A 23 20.76 -7.71 1.58
CA LYS A 23 20.72 -6.28 1.94
C LYS A 23 19.86 -5.53 0.93
N THR A 24 18.59 -5.27 1.30
CA THR A 24 17.56 -4.79 0.38
C THR A 24 17.03 -3.42 0.78
N ALA A 25 16.73 -2.57 -0.22
CA ALA A 25 16.13 -1.26 -0.05
C ALA A 25 14.94 -1.05 -0.99
N ILE A 26 14.07 -0.08 -0.65
CA ILE A 26 13.06 0.44 -1.58
C ILE A 26 13.62 1.62 -2.36
N ILE A 27 13.34 1.65 -3.65
CA ILE A 27 13.56 2.79 -4.53
C ILE A 27 12.22 3.44 -4.85
N LYS A 28 12.11 4.74 -4.63
CA LYS A 28 10.91 5.50 -4.99
C LYS A 28 11.26 6.82 -5.65
N LYS A 29 10.52 7.17 -6.69
CA LYS A 29 10.65 8.47 -7.34
C LYS A 29 10.16 9.57 -6.39
N LEU A 30 10.90 10.66 -6.29
CA LEU A 30 10.57 11.79 -5.43
C LEU A 30 9.44 12.60 -6.08
N TYR A 31 8.30 12.69 -5.39
CA TYR A 31 7.19 13.59 -5.71
C TYR A 31 6.90 14.47 -4.51
N LYS A 32 6.69 15.77 -4.75
CA LYS A 32 6.46 16.76 -3.67
C LYS A 32 5.27 16.41 -2.75
N ASN A 33 4.25 15.74 -3.28
CA ASN A 33 3.00 15.48 -2.56
C ASN A 33 2.92 14.08 -1.93
N HIS A 34 4.02 13.29 -1.92
CA HIS A 34 4.03 11.91 -1.42
C HIS A 34 4.86 11.73 -0.14
N ILE A 35 4.96 12.79 0.69
CA ILE A 35 5.75 12.78 1.94
C ILE A 35 5.22 11.72 2.92
N ASP A 36 3.91 11.53 2.96
CA ASP A 36 3.23 10.52 3.77
C ASP A 36 3.67 9.09 3.42
N GLU A 37 3.82 8.77 2.13
CA GLU A 37 4.28 7.46 1.67
C GLU A 37 5.75 7.22 2.03
N PHE A 38 6.60 8.23 1.96
CA PHE A 38 8.01 8.12 2.38
C PHE A 38 8.11 7.84 3.87
N LYS A 39 7.39 8.63 4.69
CA LYS A 39 7.36 8.43 6.15
C LYS A 39 6.79 7.05 6.53
N LEU A 40 5.78 6.58 5.81
CA LEU A 40 5.22 5.24 6.01
C LEU A 40 6.28 4.16 5.77
N ILE A 41 7.03 4.21 4.66
CA ILE A 41 8.08 3.24 4.36
C ILE A 41 9.18 3.28 5.43
N GLU A 42 9.67 4.48 5.76
CA GLU A 42 10.72 4.69 6.76
C GLU A 42 10.31 4.16 8.15
N SER A 43 9.02 4.29 8.51
CA SER A 43 8.48 3.77 9.79
C SER A 43 8.45 2.25 9.91
N LYS A 44 8.56 1.53 8.80
CA LYS A 44 8.57 0.05 8.76
C LYS A 44 10.00 -0.54 8.82
N ASN A 45 11.00 0.23 9.24
CA ASN A 45 12.40 -0.19 9.28
C ASN A 45 12.94 -0.67 7.92
N VAL A 46 12.44 -0.07 6.85
CA VAL A 46 12.90 -0.32 5.49
C VAL A 46 13.72 0.86 5.00
N THR A 47 14.91 0.59 4.48
CA THR A 47 15.73 1.64 3.89
C THR A 47 15.10 2.12 2.59
N LEU A 48 14.96 3.44 2.46
CA LEU A 48 14.39 4.10 1.30
C LEU A 48 15.42 5.00 0.62
N PHE A 49 15.69 4.75 -0.65
CA PHE A 49 16.39 5.69 -1.52
C PHE A 49 15.37 6.41 -2.40
N LYS A 50 15.38 7.73 -2.35
CA LYS A 50 14.47 8.60 -3.12
C LYS A 50 15.26 9.64 -3.90
N ASP A 51 14.86 9.85 -5.15
CA ASP A 51 15.45 10.84 -6.03
C ASP A 51 14.44 11.24 -7.12
N LEU A 52 14.70 12.32 -7.85
CA LEU A 52 13.92 12.72 -9.02
C LEU A 52 13.97 11.66 -10.13
N SER A 53 15.07 10.91 -10.21
CA SER A 53 15.28 9.77 -11.10
C SER A 53 15.48 8.49 -10.30
N ARG A 54 14.77 7.43 -10.66
CA ARG A 54 15.00 6.10 -10.06
C ARG A 54 16.41 5.57 -10.34
N SER A 55 16.96 5.84 -11.51
CA SER A 55 18.35 5.46 -11.86
C SER A 55 19.36 6.08 -10.89
N THR A 56 19.18 7.36 -10.52
CA THR A 56 20.04 8.03 -9.54
C THR A 56 19.87 7.40 -8.15
N ALA A 57 18.63 7.09 -7.74
CA ALA A 57 18.39 6.44 -6.46
C ALA A 57 19.00 5.04 -6.40
N ILE A 58 18.97 4.26 -7.51
CA ILE A 58 19.64 2.96 -7.62
C ILE A 58 21.16 3.10 -7.49
N LYS A 59 21.77 4.09 -8.17
CA LYS A 59 23.23 4.35 -8.03
C LYS A 59 23.62 4.63 -6.58
N LYS A 60 22.79 5.37 -5.83
CA LYS A 60 23.00 5.60 -4.39
C LYS A 60 22.91 4.30 -3.58
N ALA A 61 21.95 3.42 -3.91
CA ALA A 61 21.83 2.12 -3.25
C ALA A 61 23.03 1.21 -3.53
N ILE A 62 23.53 1.18 -4.78
CA ILE A 62 24.73 0.44 -5.16
C ILE A 62 25.96 0.97 -4.40
N ALA A 63 26.15 2.30 -4.34
CA ALA A 63 27.24 2.91 -3.59
C ALA A 63 27.20 2.57 -2.09
N ALA A 64 25.99 2.39 -1.53
CA ALA A 64 25.77 1.95 -0.16
C ALA A 64 25.80 0.41 0.01
N LYS A 65 26.23 -0.33 -1.02
CA LYS A 65 26.39 -1.79 -1.04
C LYS A 65 25.09 -2.57 -0.75
N TYR A 66 23.97 -2.10 -1.33
CA TYR A 66 22.73 -2.85 -1.37
C TYR A 66 22.77 -3.85 -2.52
N GLN A 67 22.34 -5.08 -2.26
CA GLN A 67 22.38 -6.21 -3.20
C GLN A 67 21.11 -6.27 -4.04
N CYS A 68 19.96 -5.97 -3.42
CA CYS A 68 18.66 -5.98 -4.06
C CYS A 68 17.95 -4.64 -3.85
N VAL A 69 17.14 -4.24 -4.83
CA VAL A 69 16.26 -3.08 -4.72
C VAL A 69 14.85 -3.42 -5.19
N VAL A 70 13.86 -2.91 -4.47
CA VAL A 70 12.45 -3.03 -4.83
C VAL A 70 11.96 -1.66 -5.30
N LEU A 71 11.50 -1.58 -6.55
CA LEU A 71 10.98 -0.34 -7.13
C LEU A 71 9.49 -0.18 -6.76
N ASP A 72 9.17 0.68 -5.80
CA ASP A 72 7.77 1.02 -5.54
C ASP A 72 7.22 1.89 -6.67
N ASP A 73 6.12 1.41 -7.28
CA ASP A 73 5.48 2.00 -8.46
C ASP A 73 6.41 2.09 -9.69
N GLY A 74 7.26 1.07 -9.89
CA GLY A 74 8.31 1.04 -10.92
C GLY A 74 7.93 0.33 -12.21
N PHE A 75 6.77 -0.34 -12.32
CA PHE A 75 6.41 -1.20 -13.44
C PHE A 75 6.48 -0.49 -14.80
N GLN A 76 6.02 0.75 -14.88
CA GLN A 76 5.96 1.58 -16.09
C GLN A 76 7.31 2.21 -16.48
N ASP A 77 8.33 2.12 -15.63
CA ASP A 77 9.64 2.70 -15.92
C ASP A 77 10.45 1.76 -16.81
N MET A 78 10.43 2.04 -18.11
CA MET A 78 11.14 1.24 -19.12
C MET A 78 12.64 1.55 -19.21
N SER A 79 13.13 2.57 -18.52
CA SER A 79 14.55 2.94 -18.50
C SER A 79 15.41 2.05 -17.61
N ILE A 80 14.77 1.17 -16.82
CA ILE A 80 15.41 0.30 -15.84
C ILE A 80 15.05 -1.15 -16.20
N HIS A 81 16.06 -2.00 -16.34
CA HIS A 81 15.86 -3.45 -16.40
C HIS A 81 15.37 -3.93 -15.03
N LYS A 82 14.41 -4.84 -15.03
CA LYS A 82 13.84 -5.46 -13.84
C LYS A 82 13.83 -6.97 -14.02
N ASP A 83 14.46 -7.67 -13.08
CA ASP A 83 14.53 -9.15 -13.08
C ASP A 83 13.14 -9.74 -12.80
N LEU A 84 12.36 -9.09 -11.93
CA LEU A 84 11.02 -9.49 -11.54
C LEU A 84 10.04 -8.33 -11.59
N ASN A 85 8.93 -8.49 -12.29
CA ASN A 85 7.81 -7.55 -12.29
C ASN A 85 6.63 -8.14 -11.52
N ILE A 86 6.20 -7.45 -10.47
CA ILE A 86 5.02 -7.80 -9.67
C ILE A 86 3.97 -6.72 -9.86
N VAL A 87 2.76 -7.11 -10.25
CA VAL A 87 1.61 -6.18 -10.40
C VAL A 87 0.58 -6.47 -9.32
N CYS A 88 0.07 -5.41 -8.69
CA CYS A 88 -0.88 -5.51 -7.60
C CYS A 88 -2.26 -5.00 -8.02
N PHE A 89 -3.29 -5.80 -7.76
CA PHE A 89 -4.70 -5.44 -7.94
C PHE A 89 -5.44 -5.44 -6.59
N ASN A 90 -6.51 -4.67 -6.52
CA ASN A 90 -7.48 -4.73 -5.43
C ASN A 90 -8.74 -5.45 -5.92
N GLU A 91 -9.29 -6.37 -5.12
CA GLU A 91 -10.43 -7.21 -5.49
C GLU A 91 -11.68 -6.44 -5.91
N LYS A 92 -11.92 -5.27 -5.30
CA LYS A 92 -13.12 -4.47 -5.58
C LYS A 92 -13.03 -3.70 -6.89
N GLN A 93 -11.82 -3.29 -7.28
CA GLN A 93 -11.61 -2.47 -8.46
C GLN A 93 -11.13 -3.31 -9.66
N LEU A 94 -10.26 -4.29 -9.43
CA LEU A 94 -9.59 -5.10 -10.46
C LEU A 94 -9.14 -4.21 -11.63
N ILE A 95 -9.72 -4.43 -12.82
CA ILE A 95 -9.48 -3.64 -14.04
C ILE A 95 -10.56 -2.58 -14.29
N GLY A 96 -11.59 -2.50 -13.42
CA GLY A 96 -12.74 -1.62 -13.65
C GLY A 96 -13.43 -1.91 -14.98
N ASN A 97 -13.62 -0.87 -15.80
CA ASN A 97 -14.16 -1.01 -17.17
C ASN A 97 -13.14 -1.49 -18.22
N GLY A 98 -11.93 -1.84 -17.81
CA GLY A 98 -10.87 -2.36 -18.69
C GLY A 98 -10.15 -1.29 -19.55
N LEU A 99 -10.54 -0.02 -19.43
CA LEU A 99 -9.96 1.08 -20.20
C LEU A 99 -8.83 1.77 -19.44
N THR A 100 -7.94 2.42 -20.20
CA THR A 100 -6.86 3.23 -19.65
C THR A 100 -7.30 4.65 -19.35
N LEU A 101 -6.55 5.36 -18.50
CA LEU A 101 -6.76 6.77 -18.22
C LEU A 101 -6.78 7.60 -19.52
N PRO A 102 -7.69 8.60 -19.65
CA PRO A 102 -8.68 9.05 -18.67
C PRO A 102 -10.00 8.27 -18.68
N ALA A 103 -10.24 7.37 -19.66
CA ALA A 103 -11.53 6.67 -19.86
C ALA A 103 -11.80 5.56 -18.84
N GLY A 104 -10.76 5.08 -18.15
CA GLY A 104 -10.86 4.03 -17.15
C GLY A 104 -9.73 4.08 -16.11
N PRO A 105 -9.68 3.11 -15.19
CA PRO A 105 -8.77 3.14 -14.05
C PRO A 105 -7.35 2.66 -14.38
N LEU A 106 -7.12 2.04 -15.52
CA LEU A 106 -5.83 1.45 -15.83
C LEU A 106 -4.83 2.52 -16.27
N ARG A 107 -3.56 2.38 -15.87
CA ARG A 107 -2.46 3.22 -16.35
C ARG A 107 -1.92 2.74 -17.69
N GLU A 108 -2.02 1.43 -17.94
CA GLU A 108 -1.65 0.77 -19.18
C GLU A 108 -2.72 -0.27 -19.54
N SER A 109 -2.77 -0.67 -20.80
CA SER A 109 -3.62 -1.79 -21.25
C SER A 109 -3.32 -3.04 -20.42
N ILE A 110 -4.34 -3.85 -20.15
CA ILE A 110 -4.17 -5.12 -19.43
C ILE A 110 -3.18 -6.07 -20.14
N SER A 111 -3.01 -5.95 -21.46
CA SER A 111 -2.01 -6.70 -22.22
C SER A 111 -0.57 -6.45 -21.78
N SER A 112 -0.29 -5.35 -21.07
CA SER A 112 1.03 -5.09 -20.49
C SER A 112 1.44 -6.12 -19.43
N LEU A 113 0.47 -6.89 -18.89
CA LEU A 113 0.74 -8.02 -18.00
C LEU A 113 1.62 -9.11 -18.64
N LYS A 114 1.76 -9.15 -19.97
CA LYS A 114 2.76 -10.03 -20.64
C LYS A 114 4.19 -9.81 -20.15
N LYS A 115 4.49 -8.64 -19.57
CA LYS A 115 5.79 -8.30 -18.98
C LYS A 115 5.88 -8.66 -17.48
N CYS A 116 4.81 -9.21 -16.91
CA CYS A 116 4.67 -9.48 -15.48
C CYS A 116 4.88 -10.96 -15.23
N GLN A 117 5.61 -11.30 -14.18
CA GLN A 117 5.81 -12.68 -13.74
C GLN A 117 4.85 -13.03 -12.60
N ILE A 118 4.53 -12.07 -11.74
CA ILE A 118 3.69 -12.29 -10.57
C ILE A 118 2.57 -11.24 -10.52
N VAL A 119 1.34 -11.69 -10.31
CA VAL A 119 0.21 -10.86 -9.95
C VAL A 119 -0.19 -11.13 -8.50
N VAL A 120 -0.34 -10.09 -7.70
CA VAL A 120 -0.89 -10.16 -6.34
C VAL A 120 -2.25 -9.48 -6.32
N ILE A 121 -3.28 -10.20 -5.90
CA ILE A 121 -4.64 -9.69 -5.74
C ILE A 121 -4.92 -9.49 -4.25
N ASN A 122 -5.09 -8.23 -3.84
CA ASN A 122 -5.43 -7.92 -2.46
C ASN A 122 -6.94 -8.07 -2.25
N GLY A 123 -7.32 -9.15 -1.57
CA GLY A 123 -8.69 -9.53 -1.27
C GLY A 123 -9.02 -10.99 -1.54
N LYS A 124 -10.29 -11.28 -1.84
CA LYS A 124 -10.80 -12.64 -2.05
C LYS A 124 -10.46 -13.19 -3.43
N LYS A 125 -10.46 -14.52 -3.55
CA LYS A 125 -10.29 -15.22 -4.83
C LYS A 125 -11.35 -14.81 -5.84
N ASN A 126 -10.89 -14.58 -7.09
CA ASN A 126 -11.72 -14.22 -8.22
C ASN A 126 -11.30 -15.05 -9.44
N TYR A 127 -11.95 -16.17 -9.65
CA TYR A 127 -11.62 -17.13 -10.72
C TYR A 127 -11.79 -16.55 -12.13
N GLU A 128 -12.78 -15.66 -12.34
CA GLU A 128 -12.95 -15.01 -13.64
C GLU A 128 -11.77 -14.09 -13.97
N PHE A 129 -11.27 -13.38 -12.96
CA PHE A 129 -10.12 -12.51 -13.15
C PHE A 129 -8.83 -13.31 -13.29
N GLU A 130 -8.66 -14.40 -12.54
CA GLU A 130 -7.54 -15.34 -12.75
C GLU A 130 -7.52 -15.85 -14.19
N LYS A 131 -8.68 -16.29 -14.72
CA LYS A 131 -8.81 -16.74 -16.10
C LYS A 131 -8.37 -15.65 -17.10
N LYS A 132 -8.86 -14.40 -16.92
CA LYS A 132 -8.44 -13.27 -17.77
C LYS A 132 -6.93 -13.03 -17.75
N ILE A 133 -6.28 -13.17 -16.58
CA ILE A 133 -4.83 -13.05 -16.46
C ILE A 133 -4.13 -14.19 -17.21
N LYS A 134 -4.60 -15.44 -17.02
CA LYS A 134 -4.03 -16.63 -17.66
C LYS A 134 -4.24 -16.64 -19.19
N ASP A 135 -5.32 -16.05 -19.69
CA ASP A 135 -5.58 -15.85 -21.12
C ASP A 135 -4.55 -14.86 -21.74
N ILE A 136 -4.01 -13.92 -20.95
CA ILE A 136 -2.95 -13.00 -21.41
C ILE A 136 -1.60 -13.70 -21.43
N SER A 137 -1.27 -14.44 -20.36
CA SER A 137 -0.08 -15.26 -20.25
C SER A 137 -0.29 -16.35 -19.18
N ASN A 138 -0.14 -17.61 -19.59
CA ASN A 138 -0.26 -18.76 -18.69
C ASN A 138 0.91 -18.90 -17.70
N THR A 139 2.02 -18.19 -17.96
CA THR A 139 3.23 -18.20 -17.11
C THR A 139 3.15 -17.28 -15.90
N ILE A 140 2.13 -16.41 -15.83
CA ILE A 140 1.97 -15.49 -14.68
C ILE A 140 1.53 -16.27 -13.46
N ASP A 141 2.27 -16.17 -12.35
CA ASP A 141 1.86 -16.71 -11.07
C ASP A 141 0.94 -15.72 -10.35
N ILE A 142 -0.15 -16.25 -9.78
CA ILE A 142 -1.18 -15.44 -9.13
C ILE A 142 -1.21 -15.78 -7.65
N TYR A 143 -1.07 -14.74 -6.81
CA TYR A 143 -1.13 -14.83 -5.36
C TYR A 143 -2.20 -13.91 -4.80
N TYR A 144 -2.66 -14.21 -3.59
CA TYR A 144 -3.62 -13.41 -2.87
C TYR A 144 -3.00 -12.83 -1.60
N SER A 145 -3.45 -11.65 -1.24
CA SER A 145 -3.04 -10.98 -0.01
C SER A 145 -4.23 -10.38 0.73
N LYS A 146 -4.05 -10.12 2.01
CA LYS A 146 -5.01 -9.39 2.85
C LYS A 146 -4.30 -8.41 3.77
N TYR A 147 -5.02 -7.41 4.24
CA TYR A 147 -4.53 -6.54 5.30
C TYR A 147 -4.84 -7.14 6.67
N LEU A 148 -3.83 -7.20 7.53
CA LEU A 148 -3.96 -7.55 8.93
C LEU A 148 -3.68 -6.32 9.79
N PRO A 149 -4.63 -5.89 10.63
CA PRO A 149 -4.36 -4.88 11.62
C PRO A 149 -3.46 -5.45 12.72
N VAL A 150 -2.41 -4.69 13.11
CA VAL A 150 -1.41 -5.15 14.09
C VAL A 150 -1.51 -4.49 15.46
N ASN A 151 -2.40 -3.51 15.63
CA ASN A 151 -2.61 -2.80 16.90
C ASN A 151 -4.10 -2.63 17.25
N ILE A 152 -4.92 -3.60 16.85
CA ILE A 152 -6.38 -3.53 16.93
C ILE A 152 -6.88 -3.55 18.38
N GLU A 153 -6.17 -4.21 19.28
CA GLU A 153 -6.46 -4.33 20.70
C GLU A 153 -6.59 -2.97 21.40
N LYS A 154 -5.88 -1.94 20.89
CA LYS A 154 -5.93 -0.57 21.39
C LYS A 154 -7.28 0.13 21.16
N PHE A 155 -8.15 -0.46 20.33
CA PHE A 155 -9.42 0.13 19.90
C PHE A 155 -10.63 -0.70 20.28
N GLN A 156 -10.42 -1.89 20.85
CA GLN A 156 -11.49 -2.76 21.30
C GLN A 156 -12.32 -2.10 22.41
N ASN A 157 -13.61 -2.40 22.45
CA ASN A 157 -14.57 -1.91 23.44
C ASN A 157 -14.72 -0.38 23.51
N GLN A 158 -14.31 0.33 22.44
CA GLN A 158 -14.43 1.78 22.36
C GLN A 158 -15.30 2.17 21.17
N ASN A 159 -16.03 3.27 21.30
CA ASN A 159 -16.72 3.88 20.16
C ASN A 159 -15.72 4.76 19.40
N LEU A 160 -15.67 4.61 18.08
CA LEU A 160 -14.67 5.24 17.25
C LEU A 160 -15.26 6.31 16.34
N LEU A 161 -14.56 7.44 16.23
CA LEU A 161 -14.66 8.35 15.10
C LEU A 161 -13.53 7.95 14.14
N ALA A 162 -13.89 7.42 12.99
CA ALA A 162 -12.92 7.02 11.96
C ALA A 162 -12.91 8.00 10.79
N PHE A 163 -11.72 8.43 10.35
CA PHE A 163 -11.61 9.26 9.15
C PHE A 163 -10.51 8.76 8.21
N ALA A 164 -10.68 9.00 6.91
CA ALA A 164 -9.69 8.61 5.90
C ALA A 164 -9.74 9.53 4.68
N GLY A 165 -8.54 9.94 4.20
CA GLY A 165 -8.29 10.70 2.98
C GLY A 165 -7.36 9.93 2.03
N ILE A 166 -7.73 8.71 1.69
CA ILE A 166 -7.01 7.79 0.80
C ILE A 166 -7.88 7.41 -0.39
N GLY A 167 -7.29 6.89 -1.46
CA GLY A 167 -7.99 6.56 -2.71
C GLY A 167 -9.14 5.55 -2.60
N ASN A 168 -9.22 4.76 -1.51
CA ASN A 168 -10.37 3.91 -1.21
C ASN A 168 -10.63 3.85 0.29
N PRO A 169 -11.34 4.85 0.86
CA PRO A 169 -11.63 4.93 2.30
C PRO A 169 -12.47 3.77 2.81
N GLU A 170 -13.38 3.24 1.98
CA GLU A 170 -14.26 2.14 2.36
C GLU A 170 -13.48 0.87 2.74
N ASN A 171 -12.31 0.63 2.16
CA ASN A 171 -11.48 -0.49 2.57
C ASN A 171 -10.99 -0.36 4.01
N PHE A 172 -10.69 0.87 4.45
CA PHE A 172 -10.31 1.13 5.83
C PHE A 172 -11.48 0.94 6.80
N PHE A 173 -12.65 1.49 6.49
CA PHE A 173 -13.82 1.33 7.36
C PHE A 173 -14.27 -0.14 7.44
N ASN A 174 -14.31 -0.84 6.30
CA ASN A 174 -14.64 -2.27 6.30
C ASN A 174 -13.62 -3.10 7.12
N LEU A 175 -12.33 -2.76 7.06
CA LEU A 175 -11.32 -3.44 7.88
C LEU A 175 -11.59 -3.27 9.37
N LEU A 176 -12.00 -2.08 9.80
CA LEU A 176 -12.39 -1.83 11.21
C LEU A 176 -13.63 -2.65 11.60
N GLU A 177 -14.67 -2.65 10.76
CA GLU A 177 -15.93 -3.37 11.01
C GLU A 177 -15.74 -4.89 11.02
N MET A 178 -14.98 -5.44 10.07
CA MET A 178 -14.63 -6.87 10.02
C MET A 178 -13.87 -7.36 11.25
N ASN A 179 -13.22 -6.44 11.97
CA ASN A 179 -12.55 -6.72 13.24
C ASN A 179 -13.40 -6.32 14.48
N ASN A 180 -14.71 -6.21 14.29
CA ASN A 180 -15.69 -5.94 15.35
C ASN A 180 -15.46 -4.62 16.11
N LEU A 181 -14.84 -3.61 15.48
CA LEU A 181 -14.70 -2.28 16.06
C LEU A 181 -15.99 -1.46 15.86
N ARG A 182 -16.39 -0.71 16.88
CA ARG A 182 -17.63 0.06 16.88
C ARG A 182 -17.41 1.44 16.26
N LEU A 183 -17.81 1.62 14.99
CA LEU A 183 -17.73 2.92 14.32
C LEU A 183 -18.97 3.76 14.64
N TYR A 184 -18.78 4.80 15.43
CA TYR A 184 -19.83 5.79 15.74
C TYR A 184 -19.98 6.79 14.58
N LYS A 185 -18.86 7.23 13.99
CA LYS A 185 -18.85 8.19 12.90
C LYS A 185 -17.74 7.88 11.90
N LYS A 186 -18.09 7.89 10.61
CA LYS A 186 -17.16 7.79 9.49
C LYS A 186 -17.05 9.15 8.80
N ILE A 187 -15.85 9.62 8.52
CA ILE A 187 -15.59 10.86 7.77
C ILE A 187 -14.66 10.54 6.61
N VAL A 188 -15.11 10.84 5.40
CA VAL A 188 -14.36 10.66 4.16
C VAL A 188 -13.79 11.98 3.69
N PHE A 189 -12.50 11.99 3.37
CA PHE A 189 -11.82 13.09 2.72
C PHE A 189 -11.32 12.67 1.34
N PRO A 190 -11.08 13.61 0.42
CA PRO A 190 -10.45 13.32 -0.88
C PRO A 190 -9.09 12.65 -0.70
N ASP A 191 -8.65 11.88 -1.72
CA ASP A 191 -7.31 11.28 -1.70
C ASP A 191 -6.22 12.36 -1.63
N HIS A 192 -5.20 12.13 -0.83
CA HIS A 192 -4.13 13.09 -0.55
C HIS A 192 -4.59 14.42 0.06
N TYR A 193 -5.65 14.39 0.87
CA TYR A 193 -6.22 15.60 1.49
C TYR A 193 -5.22 16.30 2.42
N ASN A 194 -5.19 17.64 2.33
CA ASN A 194 -4.43 18.51 3.22
C ASN A 194 -5.32 18.98 4.35
N TYR A 195 -5.21 18.33 5.50
CA TYR A 195 -5.99 18.63 6.69
C TYR A 195 -5.60 20.00 7.27
N SER A 196 -6.59 20.81 7.65
CA SER A 196 -6.40 22.03 8.40
C SER A 196 -6.42 21.78 9.91
N SER A 197 -5.72 22.63 10.67
CA SER A 197 -5.74 22.59 12.14
C SER A 197 -7.18 22.73 12.70
N ARG A 198 -8.02 23.54 12.03
CA ARG A 198 -9.41 23.74 12.42
C ARG A 198 -10.22 22.45 12.32
N GLU A 199 -10.17 21.76 11.18
CA GLU A 199 -10.90 20.50 10.95
C GLU A 199 -10.47 19.42 11.95
N LEU A 200 -9.16 19.31 12.23
CA LEU A 200 -8.64 18.35 13.19
C LEU A 200 -9.13 18.68 14.61
N ASN A 201 -9.11 19.94 15.00
CA ASN A 201 -9.61 20.39 16.31
C ASN A 201 -11.13 20.18 16.43
N ASP A 202 -11.91 20.41 15.39
CA ASP A 202 -13.35 20.15 15.39
C ASP A 202 -13.66 18.67 15.59
N MET A 203 -12.90 17.76 14.94
CA MET A 203 -13.00 16.32 15.17
C MET A 203 -12.62 15.93 16.61
N ILE A 204 -11.56 16.54 17.17
CA ILE A 204 -11.13 16.29 18.56
C ILE A 204 -12.20 16.75 19.55
N ASN A 205 -12.75 17.94 19.36
CA ASN A 205 -13.80 18.48 20.24
C ASN A 205 -15.08 17.64 20.15
N PHE A 206 -15.47 17.22 18.94
CA PHE A 206 -16.60 16.31 18.75
C PHE A 206 -16.36 14.97 19.44
N SER A 207 -15.16 14.40 19.34
CA SER A 207 -14.82 13.12 19.96
C SER A 207 -14.84 13.20 21.48
N LYS A 208 -14.30 14.26 22.07
CA LYS A 208 -14.34 14.51 23.52
C LYS A 208 -15.78 14.60 24.04
N LYS A 209 -16.66 15.38 23.35
CA LYS A 209 -18.07 15.54 23.71
C LYS A 209 -18.84 14.22 23.70
N ASN A 210 -18.50 13.28 22.81
CA ASN A 210 -19.22 12.03 22.61
C ASN A 210 -18.48 10.81 23.17
N ASN A 211 -17.40 11.00 23.91
CA ASN A 211 -16.55 9.93 24.47
C ASN A 211 -16.10 8.93 23.39
N LEU A 212 -15.54 9.45 22.27
CA LEU A 212 -15.05 8.67 21.14
C LEU A 212 -13.53 8.67 21.11
N LYS A 213 -12.94 7.59 20.59
CA LYS A 213 -11.53 7.57 20.22
C LYS A 213 -11.40 7.83 18.72
N ILE A 214 -10.43 8.66 18.33
CA ILE A 214 -10.23 9.00 16.91
C ILE A 214 -9.23 8.03 16.30
N ILE A 215 -9.58 7.46 15.15
CA ILE A 215 -8.75 6.54 14.40
C ILE A 215 -8.67 6.94 12.92
N THR A 216 -7.48 6.80 12.33
CA THR A 216 -7.26 7.06 10.90
C THR A 216 -6.30 6.05 10.29
N THR A 217 -6.03 6.16 9.00
CA THR A 217 -5.02 5.32 8.32
C THR A 217 -3.60 5.76 8.67
N GLU A 218 -2.60 4.87 8.52
CA GLU A 218 -1.19 5.25 8.69
C GLU A 218 -0.78 6.39 7.74
N LYS A 219 -1.27 6.40 6.49
CA LYS A 219 -0.97 7.48 5.53
C LYS A 219 -1.49 8.83 6.01
N ASP A 220 -2.75 8.90 6.42
CA ASP A 220 -3.34 10.13 6.93
C ASP A 220 -2.66 10.57 8.22
N PHE A 221 -2.34 9.62 9.11
CA PHE A 221 -1.61 9.92 10.35
C PHE A 221 -0.26 10.59 10.06
N TYR A 222 0.51 10.10 9.06
CA TYR A 222 1.78 10.74 8.69
C TYR A 222 1.61 12.12 8.03
N ARG A 223 0.47 12.39 7.37
CA ARG A 223 0.15 13.74 6.86
C ARG A 223 -0.08 14.74 7.97
N ILE A 224 -0.77 14.32 9.04
CA ILE A 224 -1.14 15.20 10.15
C ILE A 224 -0.12 15.20 11.30
N LYS A 225 0.93 14.39 11.23
CA LYS A 225 1.91 14.23 12.32
C LYS A 225 2.56 15.55 12.76
N HIS A 226 2.69 16.53 11.87
CA HIS A 226 3.25 17.84 12.18
C HIS A 226 2.36 18.72 13.06
N PHE A 227 1.08 18.38 13.26
CA PHE A 227 0.19 19.04 14.22
C PHE A 227 0.37 18.53 15.65
N GLU A 228 1.15 17.46 15.87
CA GLU A 228 1.45 16.87 17.19
C GLU A 228 0.21 16.50 18.03
N LEU A 229 -0.84 16.00 17.39
CA LEU A 229 -2.12 15.68 18.01
C LEU A 229 -2.12 14.27 18.63
N SER A 230 -1.93 14.20 19.96
CA SER A 230 -1.89 12.92 20.70
C SER A 230 -3.23 12.16 20.74
N GLN A 231 -4.34 12.84 20.46
CA GLN A 231 -5.70 12.27 20.50
C GLN A 231 -6.04 11.46 19.24
N ILE A 232 -5.28 11.63 18.16
CA ILE A 232 -5.53 10.93 16.89
C ILE A 232 -4.57 9.75 16.78
N HIS A 233 -5.13 8.58 16.55
CA HIS A 233 -4.36 7.32 16.46
C HIS A 233 -4.45 6.71 15.07
N SER A 234 -3.41 6.00 14.65
CA SER A 234 -3.43 5.22 13.40
C SER A 234 -3.77 3.76 13.65
N LEU A 235 -4.55 3.17 12.73
CA LEU A 235 -4.57 1.73 12.58
C LEU A 235 -3.35 1.31 11.77
N ASN A 236 -2.46 0.58 12.41
CA ASN A 236 -1.30 0.02 11.73
C ASN A 236 -1.70 -1.28 11.04
N VAL A 237 -1.29 -1.44 9.80
CA VAL A 237 -1.61 -2.63 9.00
C VAL A 237 -0.35 -3.27 8.45
N LYS A 238 -0.41 -4.61 8.33
CA LYS A 238 0.56 -5.44 7.61
C LYS A 238 -0.16 -6.08 6.43
N LEU A 239 0.51 -6.17 5.29
CA LEU A 239 0.03 -6.99 4.18
C LEU A 239 0.54 -8.41 4.39
N GLU A 240 -0.36 -9.38 4.37
CA GLU A 240 -0.05 -10.80 4.46
C GLU A 240 -0.32 -11.47 3.12
N ILE A 241 0.67 -12.17 2.58
CA ILE A 241 0.52 -13.07 1.42
C ILE A 241 -0.03 -14.41 1.90
N LEU A 242 -1.11 -14.91 1.30
CA LEU A 242 -1.79 -16.11 1.79
C LEU A 242 -0.96 -17.40 1.60
N ASP A 243 -0.23 -17.51 0.48
CA ASP A 243 0.67 -18.62 0.17
C ASP A 243 2.13 -18.15 0.22
N VAL A 244 2.58 -17.66 1.38
CA VAL A 244 3.87 -16.99 1.53
C VAL A 244 5.06 -17.86 1.11
N ASP A 245 5.08 -19.14 1.45
CA ASP A 245 6.18 -20.04 1.11
C ASP A 245 6.34 -20.22 -0.40
N LYS A 246 5.23 -20.38 -1.12
CA LYS A 246 5.24 -20.45 -2.60
C LYS A 246 5.67 -19.12 -3.21
N PHE A 247 5.24 -18.01 -2.64
CA PHE A 247 5.61 -16.68 -3.08
C PHE A 247 7.11 -16.42 -2.86
N GLU A 248 7.65 -16.76 -1.70
CA GLU A 248 9.08 -16.67 -1.37
C GLU A 248 9.92 -17.52 -2.36
N ASN A 249 9.53 -18.79 -2.56
CA ASN A 249 10.20 -19.68 -3.51
C ASN A 249 10.16 -19.15 -4.95
N ASN A 250 9.09 -18.46 -5.32
CA ASN A 250 9.00 -17.85 -6.65
C ASN A 250 9.93 -16.64 -6.79
N ILE A 251 10.02 -15.78 -5.77
CA ILE A 251 10.95 -14.64 -5.75
C ILE A 251 12.41 -15.12 -5.86
N ILE A 252 12.78 -16.19 -5.15
CA ILE A 252 14.15 -16.75 -5.14
C ILE A 252 14.66 -17.10 -6.56
N ARG A 253 13.76 -17.47 -7.48
CA ARG A 253 14.14 -17.79 -8.87
C ARG A 253 14.69 -16.60 -9.66
N TYR A 254 14.51 -15.39 -9.14
CA TYR A 254 14.91 -14.14 -9.78
C TYR A 254 16.05 -13.42 -9.01
N LEU A 255 16.63 -14.07 -8.00
CA LEU A 255 17.82 -13.63 -7.27
C LEU A 255 19.08 -14.26 -7.84
#